data_6ce32a59125d41dcabefa8d0855d0eb4
#
_entry.id   6ce32a59125d41dcabefa8d0855d0eb4
#
_cell.length_a   1.000
_cell.length_b   1.000
_cell.length_c   1.000
_cell.angle_alpha   90.00
_cell.angle_beta   90.00
_cell.angle_gamma   90.00
#
_symmetry.space_group_name_H-M   'P 1'
#
loop_
_entity.id
_entity.type
_entity.pdbx_description
1 polymer ?
#
loop_
_entity_poly.entity_id
_entity_poly.type
_entity_poly.pdbx_seq_one_letter_code
_entity_poly.pdbx_strand_id
1 'polypeptide(L)'
;MPSVGNMKLFSLSTDNPGPLPPAPAAQSIASAVNNVAVSDDSNPGAGDFDGSGNSYSAGALAKYGITAGGKVTVEGAQLTFPSQSPGTANAVASQGQTLSVDDSGHKITLLTASNDGDILGFLRVNYTDGTSEQFPIEVADWFSSNPAPGGSLVASTAWNQRPGNNSPHAVGLYGLTVDTGASNAKTIASITLPSDGRLKVFSAAVH
;
A
#
# COMPACT_ATOMS: atom_id res chain seq x y z
N MET A 1 -32.15 -2.59 26.03
CA MET A 1 -31.28 -1.53 25.57
C MET A 1 -29.85 -1.94 25.90
N PRO A 2 -28.93 -2.02 24.94
CA PRO A 2 -27.53 -2.29 25.27
C PRO A 2 -26.98 -1.10 26.07
N SER A 3 -26.34 -1.38 27.21
CA SER A 3 -25.67 -0.37 28.01
C SER A 3 -24.47 0.14 27.22
N VAL A 4 -24.46 1.41 26.89
CA VAL A 4 -23.24 2.09 26.40
C VAL A 4 -22.20 2.03 27.52
N GLY A 5 -21.14 1.26 27.28
CA GLY A 5 -20.00 1.21 28.20
C GLY A 5 -19.49 2.61 28.45
N ASN A 6 -19.30 2.96 29.71
CA ASN A 6 -18.77 4.25 30.12
C ASN A 6 -17.33 4.39 29.59
N MET A 7 -17.13 5.13 28.51
CA MET A 7 -15.82 5.54 28.04
C MET A 7 -15.23 6.49 29.08
N LYS A 8 -14.13 6.08 29.70
CA LYS A 8 -13.39 6.94 30.63
C LYS A 8 -12.20 7.55 29.88
N LEU A 9 -12.30 8.83 29.57
CA LEU A 9 -11.18 9.61 29.07
C LEU A 9 -10.36 10.08 30.28
N PHE A 10 -9.12 9.61 30.40
CA PHE A 10 -8.25 9.95 31.54
C PHE A 10 -7.43 11.22 31.32
N SER A 11 -7.16 11.57 30.08
CA SER A 11 -6.47 12.80 29.71
C SER A 11 -6.76 13.14 28.26
N LEU A 12 -6.93 14.41 27.96
CA LEU A 12 -6.87 15.00 26.61
C LEU A 12 -5.81 16.09 26.68
N SER A 13 -4.62 15.85 26.10
CA SER A 13 -3.63 16.91 25.90
C SER A 13 -3.97 17.65 24.61
N THR A 14 -4.00 18.97 24.71
CA THR A 14 -4.09 19.87 23.56
C THR A 14 -2.72 20.42 23.16
N ASP A 15 -1.66 19.81 23.66
CA ASP A 15 -0.31 20.21 23.29
C ASP A 15 -0.18 20.03 21.76
N ASN A 16 0.12 21.11 21.07
CA ASN A 16 0.42 21.08 19.65
C ASN A 16 1.63 20.14 19.49
N PRO A 17 1.47 18.98 18.83
CA PRO A 17 2.63 18.14 18.58
C PRO A 17 3.62 18.99 17.81
N GLY A 18 4.84 19.13 18.31
CA GLY A 18 5.90 19.87 17.62
C GLY A 18 6.07 19.35 16.17
N PRO A 19 6.83 20.06 15.34
CA PRO A 19 7.05 19.63 13.96
C PRO A 19 7.55 18.18 13.93
N LEU A 20 7.04 17.41 12.98
CA LEU A 20 7.48 16.02 12.78
C LEU A 20 9.00 16.00 12.55
N PRO A 21 9.72 15.00 13.08
CA PRO A 21 11.15 14.86 12.81
C PRO A 21 11.41 14.78 11.30
N PRO A 22 12.60 15.15 10.82
CA PRO A 22 12.95 15.01 9.41
C PRO A 22 12.62 13.61 8.88
N ALA A 23 12.07 13.52 7.66
CA ALA A 23 11.81 12.24 7.04
C ALA A 23 13.14 11.52 6.72
N PRO A 24 13.18 10.17 6.78
CA PRO A 24 14.30 9.41 6.24
C PRO A 24 14.56 9.76 4.77
N ALA A 25 15.78 9.47 4.30
CA ALA A 25 16.11 9.67 2.89
C ALA A 25 15.16 8.89 1.98
N ALA A 26 14.64 9.56 0.95
CA ALA A 26 13.72 8.95 0.01
C ALA A 26 14.46 8.00 -0.94
N GLN A 27 13.82 6.89 -1.28
CA GLN A 27 14.30 5.89 -2.23
C GLN A 27 13.20 5.56 -3.24
N SER A 28 13.56 5.05 -4.41
CA SER A 28 12.58 4.59 -5.38
C SER A 28 11.86 3.34 -4.86
N ILE A 29 10.63 3.11 -5.31
CA ILE A 29 9.91 1.87 -5.00
C ILE A 29 10.74 0.65 -5.44
N ALA A 30 11.37 0.71 -6.61
CA ALA A 30 12.19 -0.37 -7.14
C ALA A 30 13.39 -0.73 -6.24
N SER A 31 13.94 0.23 -5.50
CA SER A 31 15.01 -0.02 -4.53
C SER A 31 14.50 -0.39 -3.14
N ALA A 32 13.23 -0.10 -2.85
CA ALA A 32 12.61 -0.34 -1.55
C ALA A 32 11.97 -1.73 -1.44
N VAL A 33 11.74 -2.45 -2.55
CA VAL A 33 11.09 -3.77 -2.53
C VAL A 33 11.85 -4.75 -1.65
N ASN A 34 11.13 -5.41 -0.75
CA ASN A 34 11.66 -6.30 0.27
C ASN A 34 10.74 -7.51 0.57
N ASN A 35 9.67 -7.67 -0.22
CA ASN A 35 8.72 -8.77 -0.07
C ASN A 35 8.43 -9.40 -1.44
N VAL A 36 8.38 -10.75 -1.49
CA VAL A 36 8.04 -11.51 -2.69
C VAL A 36 6.54 -11.72 -2.74
N ALA A 37 5.81 -10.66 -3.10
CA ALA A 37 4.35 -10.65 -3.06
C ALA A 37 3.70 -11.40 -4.23
N VAL A 38 4.38 -11.50 -5.37
CA VAL A 38 3.89 -12.15 -6.59
C VAL A 38 4.85 -13.24 -7.01
N SER A 39 4.35 -14.44 -7.27
CA SER A 39 5.11 -15.55 -7.81
C SER A 39 4.60 -16.00 -9.18
N ASP A 40 5.46 -16.66 -9.94
CA ASP A 40 5.11 -17.30 -11.21
C ASP A 40 4.26 -18.55 -10.95
N ASP A 41 3.29 -18.82 -11.82
CA ASP A 41 2.39 -19.98 -11.71
C ASP A 41 3.13 -21.31 -11.86
N SER A 42 4.30 -21.31 -12.50
CA SER A 42 5.18 -22.48 -12.60
C SER A 42 6.03 -22.70 -11.35
N ASN A 43 6.16 -21.68 -10.47
CA ASN A 43 6.93 -21.75 -9.23
C ASN A 43 6.21 -21.02 -8.07
N PRO A 44 5.04 -21.49 -7.65
CA PRO A 44 4.24 -20.82 -6.62
C PRO A 44 4.95 -20.74 -5.26
N GLY A 45 5.87 -21.66 -4.98
CA GLY A 45 6.63 -21.68 -3.73
C GLY A 45 7.70 -20.59 -3.61
N ALA A 46 7.94 -19.80 -4.65
CA ALA A 46 8.87 -18.67 -4.59
C ALA A 46 8.27 -17.40 -3.93
N GLY A 47 6.94 -17.35 -3.76
CA GLY A 47 6.24 -16.20 -3.21
C GLY A 47 5.98 -16.32 -1.72
N ASP A 48 5.96 -15.18 -1.04
CA ASP A 48 5.61 -15.06 0.38
C ASP A 48 5.10 -13.64 0.70
N PHE A 49 3.86 -13.36 0.28
CA PHE A 49 3.22 -12.07 0.56
C PHE A 49 2.93 -11.90 2.05
N ASP A 50 2.46 -12.96 2.70
CA ASP A 50 1.86 -12.93 4.03
C ASP A 50 2.77 -13.50 5.14
N GLY A 51 3.97 -13.97 4.83
CA GLY A 51 4.86 -14.64 5.80
C GLY A 51 4.50 -16.11 6.05
N SER A 52 3.52 -16.64 5.32
CA SER A 52 3.04 -18.03 5.41
C SER A 52 3.22 -18.81 4.10
N GLY A 53 3.97 -18.24 3.17
CA GLY A 53 4.25 -18.83 1.86
C GLY A 53 3.14 -18.63 0.84
N ASN A 54 2.17 -17.75 1.09
CA ASN A 54 1.14 -17.43 0.12
C ASN A 54 1.51 -16.16 -0.67
N SER A 55 1.10 -16.09 -1.93
CA SER A 55 1.39 -14.95 -2.81
C SER A 55 0.32 -14.77 -3.88
N TYR A 56 0.33 -13.62 -4.55
CA TYR A 56 -0.45 -13.43 -5.77
C TYR A 56 0.10 -14.30 -6.91
N SER A 57 -0.79 -14.79 -7.76
CA SER A 57 -0.45 -15.44 -9.03
C SER A 57 -0.18 -14.37 -10.10
N ALA A 58 1.00 -14.40 -10.72
CA ALA A 58 1.32 -13.53 -11.84
C ALA A 58 0.34 -13.70 -13.00
N GLY A 59 -0.02 -14.95 -13.33
CA GLY A 59 -0.99 -15.25 -14.38
C GLY A 59 -2.40 -14.77 -14.06
N ALA A 60 -2.81 -14.82 -12.77
CA ALA A 60 -4.11 -14.30 -12.35
C ALA A 60 -4.15 -12.76 -12.42
N LEU A 61 -3.10 -12.07 -11.98
CA LEU A 61 -2.99 -10.62 -12.10
C LEU A 61 -2.94 -10.15 -13.56
N ALA A 62 -2.27 -10.91 -14.44
CA ALA A 62 -2.21 -10.59 -15.87
C ALA A 62 -3.59 -10.54 -16.55
N LYS A 63 -4.60 -11.28 -16.05
CA LYS A 63 -5.99 -11.20 -16.54
C LYS A 63 -6.64 -9.83 -16.28
N TYR A 64 -6.10 -9.08 -15.32
CA TYR A 64 -6.49 -7.68 -15.02
C TYR A 64 -5.56 -6.65 -15.68
N GLY A 65 -4.66 -7.09 -16.58
CA GLY A 65 -3.66 -6.23 -17.21
C GLY A 65 -2.49 -5.84 -16.29
N ILE A 66 -2.38 -6.47 -15.12
CA ILE A 66 -1.32 -6.20 -14.13
C ILE A 66 -0.16 -7.15 -14.39
N THR A 67 0.91 -6.62 -14.99
CA THR A 67 2.13 -7.36 -15.34
C THR A 67 3.37 -6.62 -14.87
N ALA A 68 4.48 -7.31 -14.74
CA ALA A 68 5.76 -6.71 -14.34
C ALA A 68 6.14 -5.55 -15.28
N GLY A 69 6.37 -4.37 -14.71
CA GLY A 69 6.66 -3.12 -15.44
C GLY A 69 5.45 -2.52 -16.18
N GLY A 70 4.28 -3.15 -16.13
CA GLY A 70 3.07 -2.67 -16.79
C GLY A 70 2.47 -1.45 -16.11
N LYS A 71 1.63 -0.71 -16.87
CA LYS A 71 0.88 0.43 -16.36
C LYS A 71 -0.49 -0.03 -15.84
N VAL A 72 -0.87 0.51 -14.68
CA VAL A 72 -2.17 0.26 -14.05
C VAL A 72 -2.82 1.61 -13.77
N THR A 73 -4.03 1.83 -14.25
CA THR A 73 -4.78 3.07 -13.93
C THR A 73 -5.67 2.83 -12.72
N VAL A 74 -5.49 3.62 -11.69
CA VAL A 74 -6.25 3.56 -10.43
C VAL A 74 -6.68 4.96 -10.05
N GLU A 75 -7.98 5.20 -9.88
CA GLU A 75 -8.54 6.50 -9.47
C GLU A 75 -8.03 7.70 -10.29
N GLY A 76 -7.74 7.48 -11.57
CA GLY A 76 -7.17 8.48 -12.47
C GLY A 76 -5.65 8.58 -12.46
N ALA A 77 -4.98 8.00 -11.49
CA ALA A 77 -3.52 7.91 -11.44
C ALA A 77 -3.00 6.81 -12.39
N GLN A 78 -1.89 7.07 -13.06
CA GLN A 78 -1.13 6.04 -13.78
C GLN A 78 0.01 5.50 -12.91
N LEU A 79 -0.14 4.29 -12.39
CA LEU A 79 0.88 3.60 -11.61
C LEU A 79 1.69 2.66 -12.50
N THR A 80 2.96 2.46 -12.15
CA THR A 80 3.80 1.42 -12.79
C THR A 80 3.94 0.26 -11.82
N PHE A 81 3.45 -0.92 -12.19
CA PHE A 81 3.66 -2.12 -11.38
C PHE A 81 5.16 -2.47 -11.35
N PRO A 82 5.69 -2.99 -10.26
CA PRO A 82 7.12 -3.32 -10.16
C PRO A 82 7.59 -4.19 -11.32
N SER A 83 8.77 -3.86 -11.85
CA SER A 83 9.36 -4.56 -13.01
C SER A 83 10.13 -5.82 -12.66
N GLN A 84 10.29 -6.10 -11.37
CA GLN A 84 10.94 -7.30 -10.86
C GLN A 84 10.17 -8.54 -11.27
N SER A 85 10.88 -9.59 -11.65
CA SER A 85 10.28 -10.86 -12.05
C SER A 85 9.46 -11.47 -10.91
N PRO A 86 8.33 -12.14 -11.22
CA PRO A 86 7.62 -12.94 -10.23
C PRO A 86 8.56 -13.93 -9.53
N GLY A 87 8.41 -14.10 -8.22
CA GLY A 87 9.30 -14.94 -7.40
C GLY A 87 10.56 -14.24 -6.89
N THR A 88 10.70 -12.93 -7.19
CA THR A 88 11.70 -12.05 -6.55
C THR A 88 11.00 -10.93 -5.78
N ALA A 89 11.71 -10.17 -4.95
CA ALA A 89 11.09 -9.07 -4.21
C ALA A 89 10.45 -8.06 -5.18
N ASN A 90 9.15 -7.88 -5.08
CA ASN A 90 8.31 -7.10 -5.99
C ASN A 90 7.20 -6.29 -5.28
N ALA A 91 7.29 -6.17 -3.97
CA ALA A 91 6.47 -5.25 -3.17
C ALA A 91 7.29 -4.70 -2.00
N VAL A 92 6.87 -3.57 -1.49
CA VAL A 92 7.42 -2.96 -0.28
C VAL A 92 6.57 -3.37 0.91
N ALA A 93 7.07 -4.28 1.76
CA ALA A 93 6.53 -4.48 3.11
C ALA A 93 6.91 -3.25 3.95
N SER A 94 5.92 -2.58 4.48
CA SER A 94 6.06 -1.28 5.12
C SER A 94 6.83 -1.38 6.44
N GLN A 95 7.89 -0.58 6.57
CA GLN A 95 8.77 -0.50 7.74
C GLN A 95 9.18 0.96 8.03
N GLY A 96 8.34 1.93 7.65
CA GLY A 96 8.66 3.34 7.79
C GLY A 96 9.56 3.89 6.68
N GLN A 97 9.70 3.19 5.55
CA GLN A 97 10.48 3.68 4.40
C GLN A 97 9.88 4.96 3.83
N THR A 98 10.75 5.83 3.36
CA THR A 98 10.36 7.00 2.58
C THR A 98 10.56 6.70 1.09
N LEU A 99 9.49 6.85 0.32
CA LEU A 99 9.45 6.56 -1.11
C LEU A 99 9.40 7.86 -1.91
N SER A 100 10.23 7.97 -2.93
CA SER A 100 10.15 9.05 -3.91
C SER A 100 8.85 8.92 -4.71
N VAL A 101 8.23 10.05 -4.99
CA VAL A 101 7.09 10.16 -5.89
C VAL A 101 7.42 11.26 -6.90
N ASP A 102 7.47 10.87 -8.18
CA ASP A 102 8.05 11.70 -9.26
C ASP A 102 6.95 12.34 -10.11
N ASP A 103 5.94 12.93 -9.46
CA ASP A 103 4.89 13.62 -10.21
C ASP A 103 4.35 14.84 -9.45
N SER A 104 3.61 15.69 -10.14
CA SER A 104 3.01 16.90 -9.58
C SER A 104 1.50 16.72 -9.40
N GLY A 105 0.99 17.12 -8.24
CA GLY A 105 -0.43 17.00 -7.92
C GLY A 105 -0.69 17.16 -6.43
N HIS A 106 -1.92 16.91 -6.04
CA HIS A 106 -2.38 16.96 -4.65
C HIS A 106 -3.02 15.65 -4.19
N LYS A 107 -3.03 14.64 -5.05
CA LYS A 107 -3.50 13.29 -4.72
C LYS A 107 -2.38 12.28 -4.83
N ILE A 108 -2.30 11.41 -3.85
CA ILE A 108 -1.37 10.29 -3.82
C ILE A 108 -2.18 9.02 -3.92
N THR A 109 -1.97 8.24 -4.98
CA THR A 109 -2.62 6.93 -5.13
C THR A 109 -1.59 5.83 -4.93
N LEU A 110 -1.92 4.89 -4.05
CA LEU A 110 -1.16 3.67 -3.79
C LEU A 110 -1.85 2.47 -4.43
N LEU A 111 -1.08 1.55 -4.99
CA LEU A 111 -1.51 0.19 -5.28
C LEU A 111 -1.03 -0.70 -4.14
N THR A 112 -1.95 -1.29 -3.38
CA THR A 112 -1.65 -1.82 -2.05
C THR A 112 -2.59 -2.93 -1.63
N ALA A 113 -2.19 -3.68 -0.61
CA ALA A 113 -3.03 -4.59 0.18
C ALA A 113 -2.38 -4.82 1.54
N SER A 114 -3.14 -5.34 2.50
CA SER A 114 -2.58 -5.84 3.76
C SER A 114 -2.78 -7.35 3.91
N ASN A 115 -2.11 -7.94 4.87
CA ASN A 115 -2.33 -9.31 5.33
C ASN A 115 -2.61 -9.33 6.84
N ASP A 116 -3.24 -10.41 7.32
CA ASP A 116 -3.60 -10.61 8.74
C ASP A 116 -4.48 -9.49 9.31
N GLY A 117 -5.48 -9.09 8.53
CA GLY A 117 -6.46 -8.07 8.85
C GLY A 117 -6.19 -6.71 8.21
N ASP A 118 -7.21 -5.86 8.26
CA ASP A 118 -7.13 -4.49 7.77
C ASP A 118 -6.13 -3.68 8.59
N ILE A 119 -5.48 -2.71 7.95
CA ILE A 119 -4.51 -1.82 8.59
C ILE A 119 -5.07 -0.41 8.67
N LEU A 120 -4.98 0.15 9.87
CA LEU A 120 -5.18 1.56 10.15
C LEU A 120 -3.82 2.19 10.47
N GLY A 121 -3.49 3.29 9.82
CA GLY A 121 -2.21 3.96 10.02
C GLY A 121 -2.21 5.39 9.48
N PHE A 122 -1.02 5.97 9.42
CA PHE A 122 -0.83 7.29 8.85
C PHE A 122 0.20 7.24 7.72
N LEU A 123 -0.18 7.74 6.56
CA LEU A 123 0.76 8.10 5.50
C LEU A 123 1.31 9.50 5.80
N ARG A 124 2.62 9.63 5.92
CA ARG A 124 3.24 10.93 6.02
C ARG A 124 3.61 11.44 4.62
N VAL A 125 3.12 12.61 4.28
CA VAL A 125 3.46 13.32 3.05
C VAL A 125 4.54 14.35 3.37
N ASN A 126 5.65 14.31 2.64
CA ASN A 126 6.77 15.23 2.81
C ASN A 126 6.80 16.18 1.61
N TYR A 127 6.90 17.46 1.88
CA TYR A 127 6.87 18.51 0.86
C TYR A 127 8.26 19.05 0.57
N THR A 128 8.43 19.63 -0.61
CA THR A 128 9.71 20.21 -1.05
C THR A 128 10.17 21.41 -0.20
N ASP A 129 9.26 22.05 0.54
CA ASP A 129 9.57 23.13 1.48
C ASP A 129 10.12 22.62 2.82
N GLY A 130 10.30 21.31 2.97
CA GLY A 130 10.80 20.64 4.18
C GLY A 130 9.72 20.39 5.24
N THR A 131 8.48 20.80 5.02
CA THR A 131 7.37 20.48 5.91
C THR A 131 6.79 19.10 5.62
N SER A 132 5.96 18.59 6.54
CA SER A 132 5.25 17.33 6.31
C SER A 132 3.93 17.29 7.06
N GLU A 133 3.01 16.50 6.55
CA GLU A 133 1.67 16.26 7.12
C GLU A 133 1.38 14.78 7.19
N GLN A 134 0.49 14.37 8.09
CA GLN A 134 0.07 12.98 8.24
C GLN A 134 -1.40 12.85 7.87
N PHE A 135 -1.68 11.86 7.03
CA PHE A 135 -3.03 11.54 6.56
C PHE A 135 -3.40 10.13 7.05
N PRO A 136 -4.57 9.97 7.68
CA PRO A 136 -5.03 8.64 8.07
C PRO A 136 -5.28 7.80 6.82
N ILE A 137 -4.85 6.55 6.88
CA ILE A 137 -5.10 5.55 5.83
C ILE A 137 -5.69 4.30 6.44
N GLU A 138 -6.55 3.65 5.67
CA GLU A 138 -7.06 2.32 5.93
C GLU A 138 -6.81 1.45 4.70
N VAL A 139 -6.23 0.27 4.88
CA VAL A 139 -5.92 -0.67 3.80
C VAL A 139 -6.55 -2.01 4.12
N ALA A 140 -7.37 -2.51 3.21
CA ALA A 140 -8.06 -3.77 3.37
C ALA A 140 -7.11 -4.97 3.33
N ASP A 141 -7.45 -5.98 4.12
CA ASP A 141 -6.83 -7.30 4.02
C ASP A 141 -7.02 -7.88 2.61
N TRP A 142 -6.00 -8.52 2.07
CA TRP A 142 -6.07 -9.11 0.73
C TRP A 142 -7.13 -10.21 0.59
N PHE A 143 -7.55 -10.84 1.70
CA PHE A 143 -8.70 -11.76 1.72
C PHE A 143 -10.06 -11.04 1.79
N SER A 144 -10.08 -9.72 1.96
CA SER A 144 -11.33 -8.97 1.91
C SER A 144 -11.93 -9.01 0.49
N SER A 145 -13.24 -9.10 0.41
CA SER A 145 -13.96 -8.96 -0.87
C SER A 145 -14.23 -7.49 -1.22
N ASN A 146 -13.99 -6.57 -0.28
CA ASN A 146 -14.26 -5.15 -0.42
C ASN A 146 -13.00 -4.33 -0.09
N PRO A 147 -12.78 -3.22 -0.80
CA PRO A 147 -11.75 -2.26 -0.40
C PRO A 147 -12.10 -1.62 0.96
N ALA A 148 -11.09 -1.09 1.64
CA ALA A 148 -11.30 -0.22 2.78
C ALA A 148 -11.99 1.10 2.37
N PRO A 149 -12.57 1.86 3.31
CA PRO A 149 -13.16 3.17 3.03
C PRO A 149 -12.19 4.10 2.29
N GLY A 150 -12.66 4.70 1.20
CA GLY A 150 -11.84 5.57 0.34
C GLY A 150 -10.91 4.82 -0.63
N GLY A 151 -10.97 3.50 -0.65
CA GLY A 151 -10.24 2.67 -1.59
C GLY A 151 -11.11 2.12 -2.72
N SER A 152 -10.46 1.50 -3.70
CA SER A 152 -11.10 0.81 -4.83
C SER A 152 -10.50 -0.58 -5.02
N LEU A 153 -11.32 -1.53 -5.49
CA LEU A 153 -10.85 -2.87 -5.87
C LEU A 153 -10.26 -2.80 -7.28
N VAL A 154 -8.95 -3.04 -7.39
CA VAL A 154 -8.23 -3.01 -8.67
C VAL A 154 -8.23 -4.40 -9.33
N ALA A 155 -8.02 -5.44 -8.54
CA ALA A 155 -8.10 -6.82 -9.00
C ALA A 155 -8.64 -7.72 -7.88
N SER A 156 -9.37 -8.75 -8.27
CA SER A 156 -9.76 -9.85 -7.39
C SER A 156 -9.40 -11.16 -8.08
N THR A 157 -8.27 -11.74 -7.68
CA THR A 157 -7.83 -13.01 -8.28
C THR A 157 -8.61 -14.17 -7.69
N ALA A 158 -8.95 -15.16 -8.51
CA ALA A 158 -9.78 -16.30 -8.08
C ALA A 158 -9.04 -17.25 -7.11
N TRP A 159 -7.73 -17.09 -6.97
CA TRP A 159 -6.89 -17.88 -6.08
C TRP A 159 -5.62 -17.15 -5.71
N ASN A 160 -5.05 -17.51 -4.58
CA ASN A 160 -3.67 -17.20 -4.22
C ASN A 160 -2.77 -18.40 -4.48
N GLN A 161 -1.49 -18.17 -4.63
CA GLN A 161 -0.49 -19.21 -4.79
C GLN A 161 0.11 -19.61 -3.44
N ARG A 162 0.44 -20.88 -3.31
CA ARG A 162 1.16 -21.46 -2.16
C ARG A 162 1.97 -22.68 -2.59
N PRO A 163 3.01 -23.08 -1.84
CA PRO A 163 3.77 -24.27 -2.15
C PRO A 163 2.88 -25.52 -2.29
N GLY A 164 3.04 -26.23 -3.39
CA GLY A 164 2.38 -27.51 -3.64
C GLY A 164 0.93 -27.46 -4.12
N ASN A 165 0.22 -26.35 -3.96
CA ASN A 165 -1.15 -26.22 -4.45
C ASN A 165 -1.62 -24.76 -4.42
N ASN A 166 -2.43 -24.35 -5.41
CA ASN A 166 -3.13 -23.07 -5.36
C ASN A 166 -4.30 -23.15 -4.38
N SER A 167 -4.39 -22.16 -3.51
CA SER A 167 -5.54 -22.02 -2.63
C SER A 167 -6.73 -21.42 -3.39
N PRO A 168 -7.94 -21.97 -3.31
CA PRO A 168 -9.12 -21.46 -4.00
C PRO A 168 -9.67 -20.16 -3.37
N HIS A 169 -8.94 -19.54 -2.45
CA HIS A 169 -9.37 -18.27 -1.86
C HIS A 169 -9.02 -17.11 -2.80
N ALA A 170 -10.05 -16.33 -3.14
CA ALA A 170 -9.86 -15.08 -3.85
C ALA A 170 -9.07 -14.08 -2.99
N VAL A 171 -8.20 -13.32 -3.64
CA VAL A 171 -7.43 -12.26 -3.00
C VAL A 171 -7.55 -10.95 -3.78
N GLY A 172 -7.72 -9.86 -3.04
CA GLY A 172 -7.91 -8.51 -3.56
C GLY A 172 -6.60 -7.74 -3.65
N LEU A 173 -6.51 -6.87 -4.64
CA LEU A 173 -5.48 -5.83 -4.76
C LEU A 173 -6.22 -4.50 -4.88
N TYR A 174 -5.82 -3.50 -4.09
CA TYR A 174 -6.59 -2.30 -3.89
C TYR A 174 -5.85 -1.04 -4.30
N GLY A 175 -6.61 -0.06 -4.76
CA GLY A 175 -6.19 1.33 -4.86
C GLY A 175 -6.58 2.09 -3.60
N LEU A 176 -5.71 2.95 -3.11
CA LEU A 176 -5.97 3.88 -2.03
C LEU A 176 -5.51 5.26 -2.45
N THR A 177 -6.41 6.25 -2.42
CA THR A 177 -6.06 7.62 -2.74
C THR A 177 -6.15 8.51 -1.50
N VAL A 178 -5.08 9.25 -1.24
CA VAL A 178 -5.00 10.30 -0.23
C VAL A 178 -5.01 11.64 -0.95
N ASP A 179 -5.97 12.50 -0.60
CA ASP A 179 -6.08 13.86 -1.13
C ASP A 179 -5.52 14.84 -0.10
N THR A 180 -4.46 15.55 -0.48
CA THR A 180 -3.84 16.60 0.37
C THR A 180 -4.55 17.95 0.25
N GLY A 181 -5.57 18.02 -0.63
CA GLY A 181 -6.39 19.20 -0.89
C GLY A 181 -5.87 20.05 -2.05
N ALA A 182 -6.74 20.33 -3.00
CA ALA A 182 -6.42 21.14 -4.20
C ALA A 182 -5.96 22.57 -3.88
N SER A 183 -6.30 23.09 -2.68
CA SER A 183 -5.82 24.38 -2.20
C SER A 183 -4.42 24.34 -1.59
N ASN A 184 -3.85 23.15 -1.40
CA ASN A 184 -2.50 22.99 -0.90
C ASN A 184 -1.50 23.30 -2.03
N ALA A 185 -0.88 24.46 -1.97
CA ALA A 185 0.11 24.91 -2.97
C ALA A 185 1.47 24.22 -2.82
N LYS A 186 1.63 23.29 -1.87
CA LYS A 186 2.89 22.62 -1.61
C LYS A 186 3.14 21.49 -2.61
N THR A 187 4.35 21.38 -3.08
CA THR A 187 4.79 20.27 -3.95
C THR A 187 5.18 19.07 -3.11
N ILE A 188 4.61 17.91 -3.39
CA ILE A 188 4.93 16.64 -2.73
C ILE A 188 6.32 16.18 -3.20
N ALA A 189 7.22 15.90 -2.26
CA ALA A 189 8.57 15.42 -2.54
C ALA A 189 8.69 13.90 -2.35
N SER A 190 8.01 13.37 -1.35
CA SER A 190 8.05 11.94 -1.00
C SER A 190 6.92 11.59 -0.05
N ILE A 191 6.71 10.28 0.13
CA ILE A 191 5.81 9.74 1.14
C ILE A 191 6.58 8.84 2.09
N THR A 192 6.24 8.87 3.40
CA THR A 192 6.78 7.91 4.36
C THR A 192 5.65 6.96 4.79
N LEU A 193 5.90 5.68 4.60
CA LEU A 193 4.95 4.63 4.94
C LEU A 193 4.85 4.44 6.46
N PRO A 194 3.72 3.94 6.99
CA PRO A 194 3.66 3.51 8.39
C PRO A 194 4.64 2.36 8.66
N SER A 195 5.00 2.15 9.93
CA SER A 195 5.88 1.05 10.31
C SER A 195 5.06 -0.20 10.68
N ASP A 196 4.37 -0.77 9.69
CA ASP A 196 3.60 -2.02 9.85
C ASP A 196 3.85 -2.93 8.64
N GLY A 197 4.63 -3.98 8.84
CA GLY A 197 5.04 -4.91 7.78
C GLY A 197 3.90 -5.70 7.13
N ARG A 198 2.70 -5.68 7.69
CA ARG A 198 1.51 -6.26 7.08
C ARG A 198 1.03 -5.45 5.87
N LEU A 199 1.26 -4.14 5.86
CA LEU A 199 1.01 -3.30 4.69
C LEU A 199 2.04 -3.60 3.59
N LYS A 200 1.56 -3.89 2.40
CA LYS A 200 2.38 -4.05 1.19
C LYS A 200 1.99 -2.99 0.16
N VAL A 201 2.99 -2.31 -0.36
CA VAL A 201 2.84 -1.30 -1.42
C VAL A 201 3.57 -1.78 -2.67
N PHE A 202 2.83 -1.85 -3.78
CA PHE A 202 3.36 -2.23 -5.09
C PHE A 202 3.76 -1.01 -5.91
N SER A 203 2.99 0.07 -5.80
CA SER A 203 3.25 1.29 -6.57
C SER A 203 2.64 2.50 -5.87
N ALA A 204 3.16 3.67 -6.18
CA ALA A 204 2.62 4.96 -5.76
C ALA A 204 2.78 5.98 -6.90
N ALA A 205 1.82 6.88 -7.04
CA ALA A 205 1.89 8.02 -7.94
C ALA A 205 1.21 9.24 -7.31
N VAL A 206 1.69 10.42 -7.67
CA VAL A 206 1.04 11.71 -7.38
C VAL A 206 0.33 12.17 -8.65
N HIS A 207 -0.86 12.79 -8.52
CA HIS A 207 -1.63 13.31 -9.67
C HIS A 207 -2.59 14.45 -9.28
#